data_1527e4c909a89675d5cfa7f1953295d9
#
_entry.id   1527e4c909a89675d5cfa7f1953295d9
#
_cell.length_a   1.000
_cell.length_b   1.000
_cell.length_c   1.000
_cell.angle_alpha   90.00
_cell.angle_beta   90.00
_cell.angle_gamma   90.00
#
_symmetry.space_group_name_H-M   'P 1'
#
loop_
_entity.id
_entity.type
_entity.pdbx_description
1 polymer ?
#
loop_
_entity_poly.entity_id
_entity_poly.type
_entity_poly.pdbx_seq_one_letter_code
_entity_poly.pdbx_strand_id
1 'polypeptide(L)'
;RSGQPLTSKKPLFAVAHDTGNPHTTAQTNVNYYRNTYMENWATVASAHIFVDDKECIVCIPVTEKAWHVIYNTPTDNQWYNADANDVAFGVEGSYFPGNIQRSRKSLDNMARVLAYLCNYWGIDYKTEVPGHQDIQADKIDPGNLLEACGYSRNIKNLDKQIAKYINGVKPAPSKKLSTKTSKKPTPSPQSVVKYKQAIEYMHSLKGQYIDFDKEFAFQCADVVVDFIYHVTGGVRFIGNAKELHTKNAMPKGWKVVKNTRDYVPPICAIAIYTEGVYSRWGHTGLVWDNSGGTQTFTILEQNFDSKANSPAKLREDDYTGLTHFIVPDFADDSVDLTDIKEV
;
A
#
# COMPACT_ATOMS: atom_id res chain seq x y z
N ARG A 1 6.58 12.68 6.20
CA ARG A 1 7.17 12.07 7.40
C ARG A 1 7.10 10.54 7.37
N SER A 2 6.99 9.96 6.19
CA SER A 2 7.19 8.55 5.90
C SER A 2 8.65 8.30 5.48
N GLY A 3 9.03 7.03 5.37
CA GLY A 3 10.39 6.62 4.98
C GLY A 3 11.36 6.46 6.15
N GLN A 4 10.95 6.76 7.38
CA GLN A 4 11.73 6.46 8.58
C GLN A 4 11.22 5.16 9.21
N PRO A 5 12.00 4.08 9.22
CA PRO A 5 11.55 2.83 9.83
C PRO A 5 11.33 3.00 11.35
N LEU A 6 10.40 2.22 11.89
CA LEU A 6 10.23 2.10 13.34
C LEU A 6 11.56 1.68 13.98
N THR A 7 11.88 2.23 15.15
CA THR A 7 13.10 1.88 15.90
C THR A 7 13.14 0.39 16.29
N SER A 8 11.97 -0.18 16.53
CA SER A 8 11.75 -1.62 16.81
C SER A 8 11.79 -2.52 15.56
N LYS A 9 11.92 -1.95 14.34
CA LYS A 9 11.87 -2.62 13.02
C LYS A 9 10.53 -3.29 12.70
N LYS A 10 9.61 -3.36 13.63
CA LYS A 10 8.22 -3.86 13.49
C LYS A 10 7.35 -3.15 14.52
N PRO A 11 6.03 -3.04 14.31
CA PRO A 11 5.14 -2.52 15.33
C PRO A 11 5.16 -3.42 16.58
N LEU A 12 5.24 -2.79 17.75
CA LEU A 12 5.12 -3.47 19.05
C LEU A 12 3.68 -3.44 19.55
N PHE A 13 2.96 -2.36 19.26
CA PHE A 13 1.56 -2.17 19.61
C PHE A 13 0.86 -1.26 18.58
N ALA A 14 -0.44 -1.05 18.73
CA ALA A 14 -1.21 -0.11 17.92
C ALA A 14 -1.91 0.92 18.80
N VAL A 15 -2.14 2.12 18.28
CA VAL A 15 -2.94 3.15 18.94
C VAL A 15 -4.23 3.38 18.15
N ALA A 16 -5.35 3.27 18.83
CA ALA A 16 -6.65 3.57 18.24
C ALA A 16 -6.97 5.06 18.40
N HIS A 17 -7.31 5.70 17.28
CA HIS A 17 -7.71 7.11 17.22
C HIS A 17 -9.12 7.27 16.65
N ASP A 18 -9.71 8.43 16.84
CA ASP A 18 -10.71 8.97 15.94
C ASP A 18 -10.21 10.29 15.34
N THR A 19 -10.73 10.64 14.17
CA THR A 19 -10.19 11.77 13.39
C THR A 19 -10.33 13.14 14.07
N GLY A 20 -10.99 13.25 15.19
CA GLY A 20 -11.34 14.53 15.83
C GLY A 20 -12.24 15.44 14.97
N ASN A 21 -12.56 15.04 13.74
CA ASN A 21 -13.32 15.79 12.74
C ASN A 21 -14.65 15.11 12.47
N PRO A 22 -15.75 15.49 13.14
CA PRO A 22 -17.05 14.87 12.91
C PRO A 22 -17.54 15.06 11.47
N HIS A 23 -18.28 14.08 10.96
CA HIS A 23 -18.90 14.08 9.63
C HIS A 23 -17.91 14.09 8.45
N THR A 24 -16.62 13.83 8.68
CA THR A 24 -15.62 13.72 7.61
C THR A 24 -15.32 12.26 7.26
N THR A 25 -15.02 12.00 5.99
CA THR A 25 -14.62 10.66 5.50
C THR A 25 -13.13 10.42 5.68
N ALA A 26 -12.69 9.18 5.53
CA ALA A 26 -11.28 8.83 5.48
C ALA A 26 -10.57 9.66 4.40
N GLN A 27 -11.14 9.74 3.19
CA GLN A 27 -10.57 10.51 2.09
C GLN A 27 -10.47 12.01 2.39
N THR A 28 -11.45 12.58 3.08
CA THR A 28 -11.42 14.01 3.47
C THR A 28 -10.22 14.28 4.40
N ASN A 29 -9.99 13.43 5.39
CA ASN A 29 -8.87 13.58 6.32
C ASN A 29 -7.53 13.35 5.61
N VAL A 30 -7.42 12.36 4.73
CA VAL A 30 -6.22 12.14 3.91
C VAL A 30 -5.90 13.36 3.03
N ASN A 31 -6.91 13.98 2.42
CA ASN A 31 -6.72 15.18 1.62
C ASN A 31 -6.21 16.37 2.46
N TYR A 32 -6.67 16.51 3.71
CA TYR A 32 -6.12 17.49 4.63
C TYR A 32 -4.62 17.28 4.84
N TYR A 33 -4.17 16.08 5.15
CA TYR A 33 -2.74 15.78 5.31
C TYR A 33 -1.93 15.98 4.03
N ARG A 34 -2.50 15.65 2.86
CA ARG A 34 -1.88 15.91 1.55
C ARG A 34 -1.68 17.40 1.29
N ASN A 35 -2.61 18.22 1.71
CA ASN A 35 -2.56 19.68 1.48
C ASN A 35 -1.66 20.40 2.50
N THR A 36 -1.41 19.81 3.66
CA THR A 36 -0.66 20.43 4.77
C THR A 36 0.73 19.82 4.99
N TYR A 37 1.18 18.87 4.19
CA TYR A 37 2.44 18.16 4.42
C TYR A 37 3.69 19.07 4.35
N MET A 38 3.60 20.21 3.68
CA MET A 38 4.66 21.21 3.56
C MET A 38 4.63 22.29 4.65
N GLU A 39 3.62 22.28 5.52
CA GLU A 39 3.54 23.22 6.63
C GLU A 39 4.59 22.90 7.71
N ASN A 40 4.68 23.79 8.71
CA ASN A 40 5.65 23.62 9.78
C ASN A 40 5.55 22.23 10.40
N TRP A 41 6.62 21.46 10.26
CA TRP A 41 6.67 20.07 10.71
C TRP A 41 6.42 19.90 12.22
N ALA A 42 6.63 20.95 13.03
CA ALA A 42 6.36 20.93 14.47
C ALA A 42 4.86 20.91 14.81
N THR A 43 4.01 21.31 13.86
CA THR A 43 2.54 21.42 14.03
C THR A 43 1.75 20.41 13.20
N VAL A 44 2.40 19.70 12.30
CA VAL A 44 1.73 18.74 11.41
C VAL A 44 1.83 17.34 11.97
N ALA A 45 0.68 16.74 12.29
CA ALA A 45 0.55 15.32 12.61
C ALA A 45 0.62 14.46 11.34
N SER A 46 0.74 13.14 11.51
CA SER A 46 0.57 12.16 10.45
C SER A 46 0.04 10.85 11.04
N ALA A 47 -0.70 10.07 10.26
CA ALA A 47 -1.25 8.81 10.70
C ALA A 47 -0.99 7.72 9.65
N HIS A 48 -0.98 6.46 10.08
CA HIS A 48 -0.73 5.33 9.20
C HIS A 48 -1.96 5.00 8.35
N ILE A 49 -3.12 4.91 8.98
CA ILE A 49 -4.33 4.38 8.34
C ILE A 49 -5.53 5.24 8.73
N PHE A 50 -6.34 5.61 7.75
CA PHE A 50 -7.65 6.22 7.94
C PHE A 50 -8.75 5.25 7.52
N VAL A 51 -9.82 5.15 8.33
CA VAL A 51 -10.93 4.23 8.11
C VAL A 51 -12.25 4.96 8.28
N ASP A 52 -13.21 4.73 7.36
CA ASP A 52 -14.58 5.18 7.52
C ASP A 52 -15.60 4.05 7.22
N ASP A 53 -16.86 4.42 7.03
CA ASP A 53 -17.95 3.48 6.75
C ASP A 53 -17.83 2.79 5.36
N LYS A 54 -16.94 3.25 4.48
CA LYS A 54 -16.83 2.79 3.10
C LYS A 54 -15.46 2.25 2.74
N GLU A 55 -14.40 2.86 3.30
CA GLU A 55 -13.04 2.63 2.84
C GLU A 55 -12.02 2.62 3.98
N CYS A 56 -10.85 2.07 3.67
CA CYS A 56 -9.65 2.08 4.49
C CYS A 56 -8.49 2.58 3.62
N ILE A 57 -7.83 3.66 4.02
CA ILE A 57 -6.75 4.29 3.27
C ILE A 57 -5.47 4.21 4.07
N VAL A 58 -4.45 3.56 3.52
CA VAL A 58 -3.11 3.51 4.11
C VAL A 58 -2.30 4.70 3.60
N CYS A 59 -1.85 5.56 4.50
CA CYS A 59 -1.06 6.75 4.19
C CYS A 59 0.44 6.53 4.43
N ILE A 60 0.77 5.77 5.47
CA ILE A 60 2.15 5.46 5.86
C ILE A 60 2.19 3.96 6.18
N PRO A 61 3.18 3.21 5.68
CA PRO A 61 3.37 1.81 6.06
C PRO A 61 3.48 1.65 7.57
N VAL A 62 2.81 0.65 8.14
CA VAL A 62 2.82 0.41 9.60
C VAL A 62 4.20 0.03 10.17
N THR A 63 5.19 -0.16 9.31
CA THR A 63 6.60 -0.38 9.67
C THR A 63 7.44 0.90 9.69
N GLU A 64 6.83 2.04 9.35
CA GLU A 64 7.46 3.35 9.36
C GLU A 64 6.90 4.20 10.49
N LYS A 65 7.64 5.24 10.87
CA LYS A 65 7.19 6.20 11.88
C LYS A 65 6.09 7.10 11.35
N ALA A 66 5.06 7.33 12.15
CA ALA A 66 4.12 8.42 11.97
C ALA A 66 4.02 9.25 13.26
N TRP A 67 3.62 10.49 13.13
CA TRP A 67 3.51 11.44 14.25
C TRP A 67 2.03 11.55 14.63
N HIS A 68 1.53 10.49 15.28
CA HIS A 68 0.10 10.35 15.63
C HIS A 68 -0.19 10.54 17.11
N VAL A 69 0.86 10.63 17.94
CA VAL A 69 0.76 10.98 19.36
C VAL A 69 1.72 12.13 19.68
N ILE A 70 1.54 12.82 20.81
CA ILE A 70 2.47 13.83 21.27
C ILE A 70 3.79 13.16 21.66
N TYR A 71 4.89 13.61 21.06
CA TYR A 71 6.20 13.01 21.25
C TYR A 71 6.66 13.08 22.70
N ASN A 72 7.28 12.00 23.17
CA ASN A 72 7.97 11.89 24.46
C ASN A 72 7.10 12.14 25.69
N THR A 73 5.86 11.65 25.68
CA THR A 73 5.03 11.67 26.89
C THR A 73 5.29 10.46 27.78
N PRO A 74 5.28 10.61 29.11
CA PRO A 74 5.58 9.49 30.02
C PRO A 74 4.61 8.33 29.93
N THR A 75 3.34 8.56 29.55
CA THR A 75 2.30 7.53 29.53
C THR A 75 2.51 6.54 28.38
N ASP A 76 2.75 7.00 27.16
CA ASP A 76 3.00 6.10 26.03
C ASP A 76 4.33 5.34 26.17
N ASN A 77 5.33 5.92 26.85
CA ASN A 77 6.56 5.23 27.20
C ASN A 77 6.36 4.08 28.21
N GLN A 78 5.27 4.07 28.98
CA GLN A 78 4.98 2.98 29.92
C GLN A 78 4.68 1.66 29.22
N TRP A 79 4.15 1.69 27.98
CA TRP A 79 3.80 0.48 27.24
C TRP A 79 5.02 -0.35 26.84
N TYR A 80 6.05 0.30 26.29
CA TYR A 80 7.26 -0.36 25.81
C TYR A 80 8.54 0.41 26.16
N ASN A 81 8.47 1.31 27.09
CA ASN A 81 9.57 2.25 27.42
C ASN A 81 10.09 2.97 26.16
N ALA A 82 9.19 3.33 25.26
CA ALA A 82 9.46 3.98 23.99
C ALA A 82 8.26 4.83 23.56
N ASP A 83 8.52 5.85 22.74
CA ASP A 83 7.46 6.69 22.16
C ASP A 83 6.63 5.91 21.13
N ALA A 84 5.30 6.05 21.20
CA ALA A 84 4.41 5.35 20.28
C ALA A 84 4.66 5.74 18.80
N ASN A 85 5.08 6.98 18.52
CA ASN A 85 5.48 7.38 17.17
C ASN A 85 6.68 6.57 16.64
N ASP A 86 7.52 6.05 17.53
CA ASP A 86 8.73 5.33 17.20
C ASP A 86 8.55 3.82 17.06
N VAL A 87 7.52 3.23 17.67
CA VAL A 87 7.37 1.77 17.78
C VAL A 87 5.98 1.25 17.51
N ALA A 88 4.97 2.11 17.33
CA ALA A 88 3.59 1.71 17.12
C ALA A 88 3.03 2.25 15.79
N PHE A 89 1.87 1.76 15.41
CA PHE A 89 1.09 2.35 14.33
C PHE A 89 -0.25 2.87 14.86
N GLY A 90 -0.75 3.97 14.24
CA GLY A 90 -2.05 4.56 14.54
C GLY A 90 -3.09 4.26 13.48
N VAL A 91 -4.33 4.00 13.91
CA VAL A 91 -5.50 3.84 13.04
C VAL A 91 -6.56 4.87 13.43
N GLU A 92 -6.92 5.71 12.48
CA GLU A 92 -7.86 6.83 12.59
C GLU A 92 -9.25 6.41 12.11
N GLY A 93 -10.24 6.38 13.02
CA GLY A 93 -11.63 6.09 12.68
C GLY A 93 -12.45 7.36 12.46
N SER A 94 -13.08 7.51 11.30
CA SER A 94 -14.05 8.58 11.04
C SER A 94 -15.35 8.33 11.80
N TYR A 95 -16.03 9.40 12.24
CA TYR A 95 -17.28 9.28 12.97
C TYR A 95 -18.33 10.31 12.54
N PHE A 96 -19.60 9.96 12.74
CA PHE A 96 -20.75 10.68 12.21
C PHE A 96 -21.82 10.87 13.30
N PRO A 97 -21.68 11.87 14.20
CA PRO A 97 -22.66 12.14 15.23
C PRO A 97 -24.08 12.28 14.65
N GLY A 98 -25.07 11.69 15.31
CA GLY A 98 -26.45 11.65 14.80
C GLY A 98 -26.71 10.58 13.73
N ASN A 99 -25.68 9.93 13.20
CA ASN A 99 -25.81 8.78 12.30
C ASN A 99 -25.10 7.54 12.88
N ILE A 100 -25.80 6.89 13.83
CA ILE A 100 -25.26 5.76 14.57
C ILE A 100 -24.91 4.55 13.68
N GLN A 101 -25.69 4.33 12.61
CA GLN A 101 -25.45 3.21 11.70
C GLN A 101 -24.15 3.41 10.91
N ARG A 102 -23.92 4.63 10.45
CA ARG A 102 -22.71 5.00 9.72
C ARG A 102 -21.47 4.93 10.63
N SER A 103 -21.57 5.48 11.84
CA SER A 103 -20.48 5.41 12.82
C SER A 103 -20.16 3.96 13.22
N ARG A 104 -21.16 3.12 13.42
CA ARG A 104 -20.97 1.69 13.71
C ARG A 104 -20.30 0.96 12.54
N LYS A 105 -20.60 1.33 11.30
CA LYS A 105 -19.93 0.73 10.14
C LYS A 105 -18.47 1.15 10.07
N SER A 106 -18.15 2.41 10.37
CA SER A 106 -16.78 2.91 10.49
C SER A 106 -16.00 2.16 11.58
N LEU A 107 -16.59 2.03 12.78
CA LEU A 107 -16.00 1.26 13.88
C LEU A 107 -15.79 -0.22 13.53
N ASP A 108 -16.74 -0.84 12.82
CA ASP A 108 -16.64 -2.22 12.35
C ASP A 108 -15.48 -2.41 11.37
N ASN A 109 -15.33 -1.49 10.41
CA ASN A 109 -14.21 -1.50 9.46
C ASN A 109 -12.86 -1.29 10.17
N MET A 110 -12.79 -0.34 11.12
CA MET A 110 -11.60 -0.12 11.94
C MET A 110 -11.22 -1.38 12.75
N ALA A 111 -12.20 -2.03 13.35
CA ALA A 111 -12.00 -3.27 14.10
C ALA A 111 -11.46 -4.41 13.21
N ARG A 112 -11.88 -4.50 11.95
CA ARG A 112 -11.36 -5.46 10.97
C ARG A 112 -9.89 -5.19 10.64
N VAL A 113 -9.55 -3.93 10.41
CA VAL A 113 -8.17 -3.51 10.14
C VAL A 113 -7.27 -3.84 11.32
N LEU A 114 -7.69 -3.47 12.54
CA LEU A 114 -6.95 -3.78 13.76
C LEU A 114 -6.82 -5.29 14.00
N ALA A 115 -7.89 -6.07 13.84
CA ALA A 115 -7.84 -7.52 13.98
C ALA A 115 -6.83 -8.14 13.00
N TYR A 116 -6.82 -7.69 11.75
CA TYR A 116 -5.86 -8.18 10.74
C TYR A 116 -4.42 -7.84 11.15
N LEU A 117 -4.14 -6.58 11.48
CA LEU A 117 -2.79 -6.13 11.80
C LEU A 117 -2.27 -6.71 13.13
N CYS A 118 -3.12 -6.79 14.15
CA CYS A 118 -2.77 -7.43 15.43
C CYS A 118 -2.40 -8.88 15.24
N ASN A 119 -3.19 -9.64 14.46
CA ASN A 119 -2.89 -11.03 14.17
C ASN A 119 -1.61 -11.19 13.33
N TYR A 120 -1.41 -10.31 12.34
CA TYR A 120 -0.22 -10.33 11.48
C TYR A 120 1.07 -10.07 12.25
N TRP A 121 1.06 -9.08 13.17
CA TRP A 121 2.24 -8.68 13.93
C TRP A 121 2.39 -9.40 15.28
N GLY A 122 1.41 -10.21 15.70
CA GLY A 122 1.39 -10.87 16.99
C GLY A 122 1.13 -9.92 18.16
N ILE A 123 0.31 -8.88 17.94
CA ILE A 123 -0.11 -7.87 18.92
C ILE A 123 -1.35 -8.40 19.66
N ASP A 124 -1.34 -8.42 20.97
CA ASP A 124 -2.55 -8.75 21.77
C ASP A 124 -3.51 -7.57 21.80
N TYR A 125 -4.59 -7.66 21.03
CA TYR A 125 -5.55 -6.57 20.89
C TYR A 125 -6.21 -6.15 22.22
N LYS A 126 -6.18 -6.98 23.28
CA LYS A 126 -6.78 -6.67 24.59
C LYS A 126 -5.89 -5.80 25.46
N THR A 127 -4.59 -5.88 25.26
CA THR A 127 -3.58 -5.25 26.10
C THR A 127 -2.64 -4.33 25.33
N GLU A 128 -2.56 -4.48 24.00
CA GLU A 128 -1.59 -3.79 23.16
C GLU A 128 -2.27 -2.94 22.06
N VAL A 129 -3.56 -2.57 22.26
CA VAL A 129 -4.30 -1.62 21.42
C VAL A 129 -4.97 -0.58 22.30
N PRO A 130 -4.21 0.30 22.98
CA PRO A 130 -4.80 1.41 23.72
C PRO A 130 -5.50 2.40 22.78
N GLY A 131 -6.49 3.13 23.31
CA GLY A 131 -6.90 4.38 22.71
C GLY A 131 -5.88 5.47 22.99
N HIS A 132 -5.85 6.52 22.18
CA HIS A 132 -5.01 7.69 22.47
C HIS A 132 -5.31 8.28 23.85
N GLN A 133 -6.59 8.28 24.24
CA GLN A 133 -7.05 8.68 25.59
C GLN A 133 -6.45 7.86 26.74
N ASP A 134 -5.96 6.65 26.47
CA ASP A 134 -5.40 5.76 27.49
C ASP A 134 -3.91 5.99 27.72
N ILE A 135 -3.25 6.65 26.78
CA ILE A 135 -1.81 6.92 26.82
C ILE A 135 -1.46 8.40 26.94
N GLN A 136 -2.42 9.32 26.71
CA GLN A 136 -2.24 10.75 26.88
C GLN A 136 -3.45 11.40 27.55
N ALA A 137 -3.25 12.04 28.68
CA ALA A 137 -4.32 12.48 29.59
C ALA A 137 -5.23 13.58 29.02
N ASP A 138 -4.74 14.36 28.04
CA ASP A 138 -5.49 15.42 27.36
C ASP A 138 -6.26 14.95 26.12
N LYS A 139 -6.20 13.65 25.82
CA LYS A 139 -6.84 13.04 24.66
C LYS A 139 -8.13 12.35 25.02
N ILE A 140 -9.04 12.30 24.07
CA ILE A 140 -10.35 11.68 24.23
C ILE A 140 -10.65 10.63 23.13
N ASP A 141 -9.82 10.56 22.11
CA ASP A 141 -9.98 9.64 20.99
C ASP A 141 -9.47 8.21 21.34
N PRO A 142 -10.15 7.16 20.87
CA PRO A 142 -11.27 7.12 19.96
C PRO A 142 -12.66 7.28 20.61
N GLY A 143 -12.75 7.98 21.73
CA GLY A 143 -13.97 8.15 22.51
C GLY A 143 -15.13 8.80 21.73
N ASN A 144 -14.85 9.73 20.81
CA ASN A 144 -15.86 10.36 19.98
C ASN A 144 -16.51 9.35 19.01
N LEU A 145 -15.73 8.49 18.39
CA LEU A 145 -16.24 7.41 17.55
C LEU A 145 -17.08 6.42 18.36
N LEU A 146 -16.62 6.04 19.55
CA LEU A 146 -17.35 5.13 20.43
C LEU A 146 -18.70 5.72 20.85
N GLU A 147 -18.74 6.99 21.26
CA GLU A 147 -19.99 7.69 21.59
C GLU A 147 -20.94 7.83 20.40
N ALA A 148 -20.40 8.17 19.21
CA ALA A 148 -21.21 8.23 17.98
C ALA A 148 -21.80 6.86 17.60
N CYS A 149 -21.24 5.76 18.11
CA CYS A 149 -21.77 4.40 17.99
C CYS A 149 -22.79 4.04 19.08
N GLY A 150 -23.00 4.91 20.09
CA GLY A 150 -23.84 4.65 21.23
C GLY A 150 -23.19 3.81 22.34
N TYR A 151 -21.86 3.78 22.38
CA TYR A 151 -21.06 3.15 23.44
C TYR A 151 -20.49 4.20 24.39
N SER A 152 -20.06 3.76 25.58
CA SER A 152 -19.20 4.59 26.43
C SER A 152 -17.81 4.74 25.80
N ARG A 153 -17.05 5.76 26.19
CA ARG A 153 -15.67 6.02 25.71
C ARG A 153 -14.63 4.96 26.11
N ASN A 154 -15.02 3.89 26.75
CA ASN A 154 -14.13 2.84 27.21
C ASN A 154 -13.61 2.02 26.01
N ILE A 155 -12.28 1.92 25.87
CA ILE A 155 -11.60 1.19 24.80
C ILE A 155 -12.02 -0.28 24.70
N LYS A 156 -12.44 -0.90 25.81
CA LYS A 156 -12.98 -2.27 25.82
C LYS A 156 -14.18 -2.48 24.89
N ASN A 157 -14.86 -1.40 24.49
CA ASN A 157 -15.90 -1.49 23.47
C ASN A 157 -15.30 -1.70 22.06
N LEU A 158 -14.14 -1.14 21.78
CA LEU A 158 -13.38 -1.47 20.56
C LEU A 158 -12.84 -2.91 20.62
N ASP A 159 -12.30 -3.36 21.75
CA ASP A 159 -11.82 -4.75 21.92
C ASP A 159 -12.91 -5.77 21.59
N LYS A 160 -14.16 -5.51 22.02
CA LYS A 160 -15.31 -6.37 21.67
C LYS A 160 -15.58 -6.42 20.17
N GLN A 161 -15.33 -5.33 19.44
CA GLN A 161 -15.49 -5.32 17.98
C GLN A 161 -14.33 -6.08 17.30
N ILE A 162 -13.08 -5.87 17.74
CA ILE A 162 -11.90 -6.58 17.24
C ILE A 162 -12.04 -8.09 17.45
N ALA A 163 -12.56 -8.50 18.61
CA ALA A 163 -12.79 -9.91 18.96
C ALA A 163 -13.65 -10.67 17.94
N LYS A 164 -14.54 -9.98 17.22
CA LYS A 164 -15.39 -10.61 16.20
C LYS A 164 -14.60 -11.13 15.00
N TYR A 165 -13.43 -10.56 14.74
CA TYR A 165 -12.65 -10.79 13.53
C TYR A 165 -11.31 -11.48 13.78
N ILE A 166 -10.76 -11.42 14.99
CA ILE A 166 -9.41 -11.89 15.29
C ILE A 166 -9.23 -13.39 15.01
N ASN A 167 -10.24 -14.21 15.24
CA ASN A 167 -10.19 -15.66 15.02
C ASN A 167 -10.42 -16.05 13.53
N GLY A 168 -10.92 -15.14 12.71
CA GLY A 168 -11.12 -15.35 11.27
C GLY A 168 -9.90 -15.02 10.42
N VAL A 169 -8.91 -14.35 10.98
CA VAL A 169 -7.67 -13.99 10.31
C VAL A 169 -6.66 -15.11 10.54
N LYS A 170 -6.23 -15.82 9.48
CA LYS A 170 -5.12 -16.76 9.60
C LYS A 170 -3.83 -15.99 9.90
N PRO A 171 -3.05 -16.34 10.94
CA PRO A 171 -1.77 -15.71 11.21
C PRO A 171 -0.85 -15.87 10.01
N ALA A 172 -0.12 -14.83 9.67
CA ALA A 172 1.02 -14.99 8.79
C ALA A 172 1.99 -15.99 9.46
N PRO A 173 2.60 -16.94 8.73
CA PRO A 173 3.46 -17.94 9.31
C PRO A 173 4.62 -17.28 10.06
N SER A 174 4.62 -17.39 11.38
CA SER A 174 5.68 -16.90 12.24
C SER A 174 6.97 -17.67 11.94
N LYS A 175 7.89 -17.08 11.19
CA LYS A 175 9.27 -17.58 11.12
C LYS A 175 9.94 -17.33 12.46
N LYS A 176 10.04 -18.37 13.29
CA LYS A 176 10.96 -18.38 14.43
C LYS A 176 12.38 -18.09 13.90
N LEU A 177 12.94 -16.98 14.37
CA LEU A 177 14.33 -16.62 14.09
C LEU A 177 15.26 -17.62 14.81
N SER A 178 15.66 -18.67 14.13
CA SER A 178 16.76 -19.52 14.60
C SER A 178 18.06 -18.95 14.06
N THR A 179 18.91 -18.48 14.94
CA THR A 179 20.31 -18.19 14.66
C THR A 179 21.02 -19.46 14.24
N LYS A 180 21.30 -19.64 12.95
CA LYS A 180 22.37 -20.50 12.43
C LYS A 180 22.93 -19.95 11.13
N THR A 181 24.24 -19.74 11.17
CA THR A 181 25.24 -19.56 10.12
C THR A 181 24.84 -19.80 8.68
N SER A 182 25.26 -18.84 7.87
CA SER A 182 25.29 -18.73 6.41
C SER A 182 25.46 -20.05 5.64
N LYS A 183 24.43 -20.43 4.89
CA LYS A 183 24.52 -21.11 3.59
C LYS A 183 23.57 -20.40 2.63
N LYS A 184 24.07 -20.13 1.43
CA LYS A 184 23.38 -19.53 0.29
C LYS A 184 21.99 -20.15 0.11
N PRO A 185 20.87 -19.38 0.06
CA PRO A 185 19.54 -19.97 -0.08
C PRO A 185 19.34 -20.49 -1.50
N THR A 186 18.93 -21.75 -1.58
CA THR A 186 18.28 -22.32 -2.76
C THR A 186 16.88 -21.72 -2.89
N PRO A 187 16.40 -21.34 -4.08
CA PRO A 187 15.09 -20.69 -4.24
C PRO A 187 13.95 -21.63 -3.80
N SER A 188 13.11 -21.13 -2.89
CA SER A 188 11.83 -21.73 -2.52
C SER A 188 10.82 -21.59 -3.66
N PRO A 189 9.83 -22.49 -3.84
CA PRO A 189 8.82 -22.36 -4.89
C PRO A 189 8.06 -21.03 -4.75
N GLN A 190 8.08 -20.22 -5.81
CA GLN A 190 7.39 -18.95 -5.88
C GLN A 190 5.88 -19.18 -5.73
N SER A 191 5.26 -18.50 -4.75
CA SER A 191 3.81 -18.37 -4.71
C SER A 191 3.39 -17.49 -5.88
N VAL A 192 2.65 -18.04 -6.84
CA VAL A 192 2.13 -17.30 -7.98
C VAL A 192 1.07 -16.32 -7.45
N VAL A 193 1.30 -15.02 -7.64
CA VAL A 193 0.32 -13.98 -7.30
C VAL A 193 -0.90 -14.14 -8.21
N LYS A 194 -2.08 -14.00 -7.66
CA LYS A 194 -3.33 -14.05 -8.42
C LYS A 194 -3.48 -12.83 -9.31
N TYR A 195 -4.09 -13.00 -10.48
CA TYR A 195 -4.26 -11.91 -11.46
C TYR A 195 -4.95 -10.67 -10.87
N LYS A 196 -6.00 -10.86 -10.09
CA LYS A 196 -6.68 -9.77 -9.39
C LYS A 196 -5.74 -8.97 -8.48
N GLN A 197 -4.89 -9.64 -7.73
CA GLN A 197 -3.91 -8.98 -6.85
C GLN A 197 -2.86 -8.19 -7.64
N ALA A 198 -2.46 -8.69 -8.82
CA ALA A 198 -1.55 -7.97 -9.71
C ALA A 198 -2.18 -6.68 -10.25
N ILE A 199 -3.45 -6.73 -10.66
CA ILE A 199 -4.21 -5.55 -11.10
C ILE A 199 -4.35 -4.54 -9.94
N GLU A 200 -4.75 -4.98 -8.76
CA GLU A 200 -4.89 -4.13 -7.58
C GLU A 200 -3.56 -3.44 -7.23
N TYR A 201 -2.45 -4.18 -7.32
CA TYR A 201 -1.14 -3.58 -7.12
C TYR A 201 -0.77 -2.57 -8.20
N MET A 202 -0.95 -2.90 -9.48
CA MET A 202 -0.74 -1.96 -10.58
C MET A 202 -1.56 -0.68 -10.38
N HIS A 203 -2.82 -0.79 -9.95
CA HIS A 203 -3.67 0.36 -9.67
C HIS A 203 -3.13 1.24 -8.54
N SER A 204 -2.52 0.63 -7.52
CA SER A 204 -1.91 1.37 -6.41
C SER A 204 -0.69 2.20 -6.81
N LEU A 205 -0.04 1.88 -7.93
CA LEU A 205 1.12 2.63 -8.43
C LEU A 205 0.75 3.96 -9.08
N LYS A 206 -0.49 4.10 -9.56
CA LYS A 206 -0.96 5.35 -10.20
C LYS A 206 -0.85 6.54 -9.25
N GLY A 207 -0.21 7.60 -9.71
CA GLY A 207 0.02 8.81 -8.92
C GLY A 207 1.21 8.74 -7.97
N GLN A 208 1.90 7.59 -7.88
CA GLN A 208 3.08 7.43 -7.04
C GLN A 208 4.35 7.90 -7.77
N TYR A 209 5.30 8.43 -7.01
CA TYR A 209 6.67 8.70 -7.44
C TYR A 209 7.52 7.50 -7.07
N ILE A 210 7.84 6.65 -8.05
CA ILE A 210 8.51 5.39 -7.83
C ILE A 210 9.97 5.52 -8.25
N ASP A 211 10.87 5.30 -7.30
CA ASP A 211 12.32 5.27 -7.46
C ASP A 211 12.80 3.98 -6.79
N PHE A 212 12.73 2.88 -7.55
CA PHE A 212 12.90 1.53 -7.02
C PHE A 212 14.36 1.24 -6.63
N ASP A 213 15.31 1.71 -7.44
CA ASP A 213 16.73 1.45 -7.23
C ASP A 213 17.47 2.59 -6.53
N LYS A 214 16.81 3.74 -6.32
CA LYS A 214 17.36 4.97 -5.75
C LYS A 214 18.45 5.60 -6.63
N GLU A 215 18.40 5.34 -7.93
CA GLU A 215 19.33 5.87 -8.93
C GLU A 215 18.59 6.60 -10.04
N PHE A 216 19.09 7.73 -10.49
CA PHE A 216 18.57 8.53 -11.61
C PHE A 216 17.15 9.08 -11.42
N ALA A 217 16.66 9.15 -10.16
CA ALA A 217 15.32 9.61 -9.82
C ALA A 217 14.21 8.75 -10.50
N PHE A 218 13.04 9.29 -10.74
CA PHE A 218 11.81 8.57 -11.12
C PHE A 218 11.80 8.14 -12.59
N GLN A 219 12.44 7.02 -12.91
CA GLN A 219 12.56 6.50 -14.28
C GLN A 219 11.36 5.63 -14.68
N CYS A 220 11.15 5.43 -15.98
CA CYS A 220 10.10 4.55 -16.48
C CYS A 220 10.32 3.08 -16.07
N ALA A 221 11.56 2.65 -15.93
CA ALA A 221 11.90 1.30 -15.49
C ALA A 221 11.49 1.04 -14.02
N ASP A 222 11.50 2.05 -13.16
CA ASP A 222 11.20 1.89 -11.74
C ASP A 222 9.78 1.36 -11.49
N VAL A 223 8.79 1.93 -12.18
CA VAL A 223 7.38 1.46 -12.09
C VAL A 223 7.26 -0.01 -12.45
N VAL A 224 7.94 -0.40 -13.51
CA VAL A 224 7.88 -1.78 -14.03
C VAL A 224 8.65 -2.74 -13.15
N VAL A 225 9.85 -2.36 -12.70
CA VAL A 225 10.68 -3.22 -11.84
C VAL A 225 10.04 -3.37 -10.45
N ASP A 226 9.42 -2.33 -9.93
CA ASP A 226 8.64 -2.38 -8.69
C ASP A 226 7.46 -3.35 -8.80
N PHE A 227 6.69 -3.24 -9.89
CA PHE A 227 5.61 -4.17 -10.19
C PHE A 227 6.11 -5.63 -10.28
N ILE A 228 7.16 -5.89 -11.08
CA ILE A 228 7.76 -7.22 -11.22
C ILE A 228 8.18 -7.76 -9.87
N TYR A 229 8.91 -6.96 -9.09
CA TYR A 229 9.39 -7.35 -7.76
C TYR A 229 8.24 -7.77 -6.84
N HIS A 230 7.15 -7.00 -6.85
CA HIS A 230 5.98 -7.29 -6.04
C HIS A 230 5.29 -8.58 -6.48
N VAL A 231 4.93 -8.71 -7.76
CA VAL A 231 4.11 -9.84 -8.25
C VAL A 231 4.89 -11.16 -8.32
N THR A 232 6.22 -11.09 -8.31
CA THR A 232 7.07 -12.29 -8.31
C THR A 232 7.58 -12.68 -6.92
N GLY A 233 7.29 -11.87 -5.89
CA GLY A 233 7.79 -12.08 -4.55
C GLY A 233 9.29 -11.87 -4.42
N GLY A 234 9.88 -10.95 -5.22
CA GLY A 234 11.26 -10.50 -5.04
C GLY A 234 12.21 -10.65 -6.24
N VAL A 235 11.72 -11.01 -7.43
CA VAL A 235 12.58 -11.01 -8.64
C VAL A 235 12.85 -9.57 -9.06
N ARG A 236 14.13 -9.21 -9.13
CA ARG A 236 14.57 -7.88 -9.53
C ARG A 236 15.11 -7.89 -10.95
N PHE A 237 14.50 -7.11 -11.84
CA PHE A 237 15.03 -6.88 -13.17
C PHE A 237 16.06 -5.76 -13.16
N ILE A 238 17.01 -5.83 -14.06
CA ILE A 238 18.12 -4.88 -14.20
C ILE A 238 18.28 -4.44 -15.65
N GLY A 239 18.87 -3.29 -15.87
CA GLY A 239 19.21 -2.74 -17.20
C GLY A 239 18.26 -1.62 -17.62
N ASN A 240 18.55 -1.04 -18.77
CA ASN A 240 17.70 -0.01 -19.36
C ASN A 240 16.34 -0.58 -19.81
N ALA A 241 15.34 0.27 -19.94
CA ALA A 241 13.99 -0.15 -20.31
C ALA A 241 13.96 -1.05 -21.56
N LYS A 242 14.75 -0.73 -22.61
CA LYS A 242 14.85 -1.55 -23.82
C LYS A 242 15.48 -2.94 -23.62
N GLU A 243 16.20 -3.14 -22.52
CA GLU A 243 16.93 -4.37 -22.24
C GLU A 243 16.17 -5.33 -21.31
N LEU A 244 15.07 -4.87 -20.69
CA LEU A 244 14.35 -5.66 -19.68
C LEU A 244 13.95 -7.05 -20.17
N HIS A 245 13.57 -7.16 -21.45
CA HIS A 245 13.12 -8.42 -22.05
C HIS A 245 14.26 -9.35 -22.52
N THR A 246 15.50 -8.84 -22.58
CA THR A 246 16.65 -9.61 -23.07
C THR A 246 17.72 -9.87 -22.01
N LYS A 247 17.85 -8.96 -21.04
CA LYS A 247 18.91 -8.98 -20.04
C LYS A 247 18.57 -9.77 -18.79
N ASN A 248 17.29 -10.06 -18.60
CA ASN A 248 16.78 -10.72 -17.40
C ASN A 248 16.23 -12.11 -17.72
N ALA A 249 16.44 -13.06 -16.80
CA ALA A 249 15.76 -14.33 -16.85
C ALA A 249 14.28 -14.12 -16.51
N MET A 250 13.39 -14.58 -17.40
CA MET A 250 11.95 -14.46 -17.17
C MET A 250 11.51 -15.33 -15.98
N PRO A 251 10.64 -14.84 -15.11
CA PRO A 251 9.97 -15.67 -14.11
C PRO A 251 9.27 -16.86 -14.77
N LYS A 252 9.08 -17.93 -14.00
CA LYS A 252 8.43 -19.14 -14.51
C LYS A 252 7.06 -18.82 -15.10
N GLY A 253 6.82 -19.29 -16.32
CA GLY A 253 5.56 -19.08 -17.05
C GLY A 253 5.49 -17.77 -17.84
N TRP A 254 6.27 -16.76 -17.47
CA TRP A 254 6.28 -15.47 -18.18
C TRP A 254 6.87 -15.60 -19.57
N LYS A 255 6.33 -14.83 -20.52
CA LYS A 255 6.71 -14.90 -21.93
C LYS A 255 7.12 -13.52 -22.45
N VAL A 256 8.10 -13.49 -23.32
CA VAL A 256 8.39 -12.32 -24.15
C VAL A 256 7.66 -12.52 -25.47
N VAL A 257 6.78 -11.59 -25.82
CA VAL A 257 5.97 -11.63 -27.04
C VAL A 257 6.35 -10.44 -27.92
N LYS A 258 6.65 -10.70 -29.18
CA LYS A 258 6.90 -9.63 -30.14
C LYS A 258 5.60 -8.89 -30.44
N ASN A 259 5.65 -7.57 -30.45
CA ASN A 259 4.52 -6.76 -30.90
C ASN A 259 4.31 -6.96 -32.38
N THR A 260 3.11 -7.39 -32.76
CA THR A 260 2.68 -7.54 -34.16
C THR A 260 1.40 -6.76 -34.37
N ARG A 261 1.08 -6.46 -35.63
CA ARG A 261 -0.07 -5.64 -35.99
C ARG A 261 -1.42 -6.13 -35.39
N ASP A 262 -1.51 -7.45 -35.20
CA ASP A 262 -2.75 -8.08 -34.73
C ASP A 262 -2.69 -8.49 -33.25
N TYR A 263 -1.63 -8.11 -32.54
CA TYR A 263 -1.47 -8.48 -31.15
C TYR A 263 -2.11 -7.44 -30.21
N VAL A 264 -2.98 -7.91 -29.34
CA VAL A 264 -3.57 -7.12 -28.24
C VAL A 264 -2.93 -7.61 -26.94
N PRO A 265 -2.20 -6.75 -26.20
CA PRO A 265 -1.56 -7.16 -24.95
C PRO A 265 -2.60 -7.38 -23.84
N PRO A 266 -2.41 -8.37 -22.97
CA PRO A 266 -3.25 -8.48 -21.77
C PRO A 266 -2.93 -7.35 -20.78
N ILE A 267 -3.90 -7.04 -19.92
CA ILE A 267 -3.70 -6.13 -18.78
C ILE A 267 -2.58 -6.66 -17.90
N CYS A 268 -1.79 -5.78 -17.29
CA CYS A 268 -0.55 -6.07 -16.57
C CYS A 268 0.62 -6.57 -17.43
N ALA A 269 0.50 -6.67 -18.76
CA ALA A 269 1.67 -6.86 -19.61
C ALA A 269 2.60 -5.65 -19.54
N ILE A 270 3.90 -5.91 -19.70
CA ILE A 270 4.94 -4.88 -19.67
C ILE A 270 5.29 -4.51 -21.09
N ALA A 271 5.01 -3.28 -21.47
CA ALA A 271 5.34 -2.74 -22.80
C ALA A 271 6.82 -2.34 -22.89
N ILE A 272 7.51 -2.75 -23.96
CA ILE A 272 8.93 -2.49 -24.20
C ILE A 272 9.11 -1.73 -25.52
N TYR A 273 9.56 -0.49 -25.42
CA TYR A 273 9.81 0.39 -26.56
C TYR A 273 11.31 0.43 -26.85
N THR A 274 11.69 0.15 -28.08
CA THR A 274 13.10 0.11 -28.51
C THR A 274 13.39 0.87 -29.78
N GLU A 275 12.36 1.38 -30.48
CA GLU A 275 12.50 2.03 -31.77
C GLU A 275 12.17 3.53 -31.72
N GLY A 276 12.53 4.25 -32.76
CA GLY A 276 12.27 5.68 -32.88
C GLY A 276 12.96 6.49 -31.79
N VAL A 277 12.20 7.35 -31.12
CA VAL A 277 12.70 8.22 -30.04
C VAL A 277 13.19 7.42 -28.81
N TYR A 278 12.78 6.17 -28.69
CA TYR A 278 13.14 5.28 -27.59
C TYR A 278 14.43 4.46 -27.84
N SER A 279 15.09 4.61 -29.01
CA SER A 279 16.22 3.75 -29.43
C SER A 279 17.42 3.80 -28.49
N ARG A 280 17.64 4.92 -27.79
CA ARG A 280 18.82 5.11 -26.93
C ARG A 280 18.70 4.31 -25.62
N TRP A 281 17.68 4.54 -24.82
CA TRP A 281 17.51 3.96 -23.48
C TRP A 281 16.30 3.02 -23.39
N GLY A 282 15.39 3.12 -24.35
CA GLY A 282 14.08 2.49 -24.32
C GLY A 282 13.06 3.32 -23.53
N HIS A 283 11.86 2.78 -23.51
CA HIS A 283 10.80 3.19 -22.61
C HIS A 283 9.99 1.95 -22.19
N THR A 284 9.25 2.04 -21.10
CA THR A 284 8.47 0.91 -20.58
C THR A 284 7.33 1.41 -19.68
N GLY A 285 6.31 0.58 -19.54
CA GLY A 285 5.18 0.79 -18.67
C GLY A 285 4.30 -0.45 -18.61
N LEU A 286 3.22 -0.38 -17.85
CA LEU A 286 2.29 -1.48 -17.63
C LEU A 286 1.01 -1.25 -18.43
N VAL A 287 0.53 -2.25 -19.13
CA VAL A 287 -0.78 -2.20 -19.81
C VAL A 287 -1.88 -2.13 -18.76
N TRP A 288 -2.55 -0.99 -18.72
CA TRP A 288 -3.62 -0.69 -17.79
C TRP A 288 -4.98 -1.11 -18.32
N ASP A 289 -5.26 -0.79 -19.58
CA ASP A 289 -6.48 -1.13 -20.31
C ASP A 289 -6.14 -1.42 -21.75
N ASN A 290 -6.79 -2.43 -22.34
CA ASN A 290 -6.57 -2.90 -23.70
C ASN A 290 -7.82 -2.84 -24.58
N SER A 291 -8.83 -2.09 -24.16
CA SER A 291 -10.12 -1.96 -24.85
C SER A 291 -10.02 -1.33 -26.25
N GLY A 292 -8.95 -0.53 -26.50
CA GLY A 292 -8.63 0.05 -27.81
C GLY A 292 -8.10 -1.00 -28.83
N GLY A 293 -7.89 -2.23 -28.40
CA GLY A 293 -7.52 -3.37 -29.24
C GLY A 293 -6.16 -3.19 -29.91
N THR A 294 -6.11 -3.32 -31.23
CA THR A 294 -4.89 -3.19 -32.04
C THR A 294 -4.58 -1.75 -32.45
N GLN A 295 -5.41 -0.79 -32.06
CA GLN A 295 -5.23 0.61 -32.41
C GLN A 295 -4.57 1.40 -31.30
N THR A 296 -5.08 1.26 -30.08
CA THR A 296 -4.57 1.94 -28.89
C THR A 296 -4.70 1.05 -27.66
N PHE A 297 -3.99 1.41 -26.59
CA PHE A 297 -4.17 0.88 -25.24
C PHE A 297 -3.80 1.95 -24.23
N THR A 298 -4.28 1.81 -23.00
CA THR A 298 -3.84 2.68 -21.90
C THR A 298 -2.64 2.06 -21.21
N ILE A 299 -1.60 2.85 -21.02
CA ILE A 299 -0.36 2.46 -20.31
C ILE A 299 -0.22 3.24 -19.01
N LEU A 300 0.18 2.57 -17.95
CA LEU A 300 0.69 3.19 -16.73
C LEU A 300 2.21 3.31 -16.84
N GLU A 301 2.72 4.52 -16.83
CA GLU A 301 4.13 4.80 -17.04
C GLU A 301 4.63 5.99 -16.22
N GLN A 302 5.94 6.14 -16.12
CA GLN A 302 6.61 7.25 -15.47
C GLN A 302 7.69 7.81 -16.39
N ASN A 303 8.04 9.10 -16.21
CA ASN A 303 9.11 9.75 -16.98
C ASN A 303 8.91 9.76 -18.50
N PHE A 304 7.69 9.76 -19.00
CA PHE A 304 7.44 9.85 -20.44
C PHE A 304 7.98 11.15 -21.07
N ASP A 305 7.92 12.24 -20.30
CA ASP A 305 8.41 13.57 -20.72
C ASP A 305 9.92 13.77 -20.48
N SER A 306 10.65 12.71 -20.12
CA SER A 306 12.11 12.67 -19.90
C SER A 306 12.62 13.65 -18.82
N LYS A 307 11.77 14.04 -17.87
CA LYS A 307 12.16 14.96 -16.80
C LYS A 307 12.50 14.27 -15.49
N ALA A 308 12.23 12.96 -15.38
CA ALA A 308 12.46 12.14 -14.18
C ALA A 308 11.89 12.72 -12.86
N ASN A 309 10.81 13.49 -12.97
CA ASN A 309 10.17 14.19 -11.85
C ASN A 309 8.64 14.11 -11.88
N SER A 310 8.09 13.16 -12.63
CA SER A 310 6.65 12.93 -12.73
C SER A 310 6.24 11.66 -12.00
N PRO A 311 5.03 11.62 -11.40
CA PRO A 311 4.48 10.40 -10.85
C PRO A 311 4.11 9.42 -11.98
N ALA A 312 3.88 8.17 -11.61
CA ALA A 312 3.28 7.19 -12.50
C ALA A 312 1.89 7.65 -12.93
N LYS A 313 1.63 7.76 -14.23
CA LYS A 313 0.41 8.31 -14.82
C LYS A 313 -0.08 7.48 -15.98
N LEU A 314 -1.36 7.61 -16.29
CA LEU A 314 -1.96 6.96 -17.45
C LEU A 314 -1.75 7.82 -18.70
N ARG A 315 -1.51 7.14 -19.82
CA ARG A 315 -1.45 7.71 -21.16
C ARG A 315 -2.09 6.75 -22.16
N GLU A 316 -2.79 7.27 -23.14
CA GLU A 316 -3.18 6.47 -24.32
C GLU A 316 -1.96 6.32 -25.24
N ASP A 317 -1.72 5.09 -25.69
CA ASP A 317 -0.58 4.72 -26.53
C ASP A 317 -1.05 4.09 -27.84
N ASP A 318 -0.41 4.42 -28.95
CA ASP A 318 -0.71 3.97 -30.30
C ASP A 318 0.27 2.91 -30.82
N TYR A 319 0.98 2.24 -29.93
CA TYR A 319 2.03 1.24 -30.22
C TYR A 319 3.28 1.80 -30.96
N THR A 320 3.41 3.09 -31.19
CA THR A 320 4.54 3.68 -31.88
C THR A 320 5.86 3.47 -31.12
N GLY A 321 6.83 2.81 -31.78
CA GLY A 321 8.14 2.48 -31.18
C GLY A 321 8.16 1.29 -30.24
N LEU A 322 6.99 0.68 -29.99
CA LEU A 322 6.83 -0.50 -29.16
C LEU A 322 7.16 -1.78 -29.95
N THR A 323 8.06 -2.61 -29.42
CA THR A 323 8.55 -3.80 -30.12
C THR A 323 8.20 -5.12 -29.45
N HIS A 324 8.11 -5.14 -28.13
CA HIS A 324 7.85 -6.36 -27.38
C HIS A 324 6.96 -6.10 -26.16
N PHE A 325 6.35 -7.18 -25.70
CA PHE A 325 5.72 -7.24 -24.37
C PHE A 325 6.36 -8.35 -23.54
N ILE A 326 6.55 -8.10 -22.24
CA ILE A 326 6.72 -9.18 -21.28
C ILE A 326 5.35 -9.46 -20.71
N VAL A 327 4.88 -10.69 -20.90
CA VAL A 327 3.53 -11.12 -20.47
C VAL A 327 3.66 -12.00 -19.25
N PRO A 328 3.24 -11.50 -18.07
CA PRO A 328 3.19 -12.31 -16.86
C PRO A 328 2.25 -13.50 -16.99
N ASP A 329 2.58 -14.57 -16.26
CA ASP A 329 1.71 -15.71 -16.06
C ASP A 329 1.20 -15.66 -14.62
N PHE A 330 -0.06 -15.31 -14.44
CA PHE A 330 -0.73 -15.27 -13.15
C PHE A 330 -1.55 -16.54 -12.94
N ALA A 331 -1.71 -16.97 -11.67
CA ALA A 331 -2.61 -18.06 -11.36
C ALA A 331 -4.05 -17.70 -11.78
N ASP A 332 -4.69 -18.66 -12.41
CA ASP A 332 -6.03 -18.52 -13.00
C ASP A 332 -7.05 -18.15 -11.91
N ASP A 333 -7.48 -16.90 -11.93
CA ASP A 333 -8.76 -16.50 -11.37
C ASP A 333 -9.56 -16.00 -12.58
N SER A 334 -10.66 -16.63 -12.88
CA SER A 334 -11.66 -16.10 -13.82
C SER A 334 -12.18 -14.77 -13.24
N VAL A 335 -11.47 -13.68 -13.51
CA VAL A 335 -11.86 -12.34 -13.08
C VAL A 335 -12.83 -11.81 -14.11
N ASP A 336 -14.07 -11.67 -13.73
CA ASP A 336 -15.02 -10.83 -14.43
C ASP A 336 -14.57 -9.37 -14.23
N LEU A 337 -13.95 -8.81 -15.27
CA LEU A 337 -13.40 -7.45 -15.26
C LEU A 337 -14.49 -6.37 -15.13
N THR A 338 -15.76 -6.74 -15.22
CA THR A 338 -16.90 -5.81 -15.06
C THR A 338 -17.08 -5.34 -13.60
N ASP A 339 -16.49 -6.05 -12.62
CA ASP A 339 -16.58 -5.69 -11.19
C ASP A 339 -15.47 -4.75 -10.70
N ILE A 340 -14.48 -4.43 -11.55
CA ILE A 340 -13.41 -3.48 -11.20
C ILE A 340 -13.85 -2.08 -11.65
N LYS A 341 -14.64 -1.41 -10.81
CA LYS A 341 -14.92 0.01 -11.01
C LYS A 341 -13.67 0.81 -10.71
N GLU A 342 -13.34 1.74 -11.62
CA GLU A 342 -12.31 2.76 -11.38
C GLU A 342 -12.55 3.45 -10.03
N VAL A 343 -11.51 3.45 -9.20
CA VAL A 343 -11.43 4.22 -7.96
C VAL A 343 -10.52 5.43 -8.17
#